data_d42e8a894b1ccac011e693afded6d512
#
_entry.id   d42e8a894b1ccac011e693afded6d512
#
_cell.length_a   1.000
_cell.length_b   1.000
_cell.length_c   1.000
_cell.angle_alpha   90.00
_cell.angle_beta   90.00
_cell.angle_gamma   90.00
#
_symmetry.space_group_name_H-M   'P 1'
#
loop_
_entity.id
_entity.type
_entity.pdbx_description
1 polymer ?
#
loop_
_entity_poly.entity_id
_entity_poly.type
_entity_poly.pdbx_seq_one_letter_code
_entity_poly.pdbx_strand_id
1 'polypeptide(L)'
;GGSSGGSSAALAAGYGPLHLGTDIGGSIRLPAAWCGIVGLKPSLGRVPIDPPYMGRAAGPMTRSVPDAALLMQVLSQPDARDCMSLPPQAIDWSLAWRQDKPLKGLRIGLLLEAGCGLPVEPAIRVAVEHAAQLLAGQGAIITPLAPFMTPELLAGLDHFWRMRSMLDIDALCPEARASVLPVIRDWAESARGMSGPDVFRAYAATHATRVATTQAMLGLDYLISPVSPNAPAPAEWPSPTNDPLRGL
;
A
#
# COMPACT_ATOMS: atom_id res chain seq x y z
N GLY A 1 10.59 -3.92 -7.82
CA GLY A 1 9.53 -3.40 -7.00
C GLY A 1 8.98 -4.43 -6.04
N GLY A 2 8.75 -4.00 -4.82
CA GLY A 2 8.39 -4.98 -3.82
C GLY A 2 7.52 -4.43 -2.70
N SER A 3 7.45 -5.24 -1.67
CA SER A 3 8.21 -6.48 -1.41
C SER A 3 7.52 -7.75 -1.97
N SER A 4 6.21 -7.78 -2.23
CA SER A 4 5.53 -8.96 -2.79
C SER A 4 5.70 -9.09 -4.31
N GLY A 5 6.85 -8.63 -4.85
CA GLY A 5 7.15 -8.65 -6.29
C GLY A 5 7.20 -10.05 -6.90
N GLY A 6 7.70 -11.05 -6.14
CA GLY A 6 7.71 -12.43 -6.59
C GLY A 6 6.31 -13.00 -6.79
N SER A 7 5.39 -12.76 -5.85
CA SER A 7 3.98 -13.17 -5.96
C SER A 7 3.31 -12.53 -7.17
N SER A 8 3.51 -11.21 -7.38
CA SER A 8 2.89 -10.50 -8.50
C SER A 8 3.44 -10.96 -9.86
N ALA A 9 4.77 -11.11 -9.98
CA ALA A 9 5.41 -11.58 -11.20
C ALA A 9 4.99 -13.01 -11.56
N ALA A 10 4.97 -13.92 -10.58
CA ALA A 10 4.52 -15.31 -10.76
C ALA A 10 3.06 -15.37 -11.23
N LEU A 11 2.19 -14.57 -10.60
CA LEU A 11 0.78 -14.50 -10.99
C LEU A 11 0.60 -13.94 -12.42
N ALA A 12 1.31 -12.86 -12.76
CA ALA A 12 1.26 -12.27 -14.09
C ALA A 12 1.80 -13.23 -15.17
N ALA A 13 2.80 -14.04 -14.81
CA ALA A 13 3.36 -15.08 -15.67
C ALA A 13 2.49 -16.37 -15.75
N GLY A 14 1.39 -16.44 -15.00
CA GLY A 14 0.46 -17.58 -15.05
C GLY A 14 0.81 -18.75 -14.12
N TYR A 15 1.73 -18.57 -13.16
CA TYR A 15 2.10 -19.59 -12.18
C TYR A 15 1.06 -19.69 -11.03
N GLY A 16 -0.14 -20.07 -11.38
CA GLY A 16 -1.25 -20.24 -10.44
C GLY A 16 -2.24 -19.06 -10.45
N PRO A 17 -3.46 -19.29 -9.96
CA PRO A 17 -4.53 -18.28 -9.99
C PRO A 17 -4.57 -17.37 -8.75
N LEU A 18 -4.07 -17.83 -7.62
CA LEU A 18 -4.20 -17.19 -6.31
C LEU A 18 -2.82 -17.07 -5.66
N HIS A 19 -2.44 -15.87 -5.30
CA HIS A 19 -1.22 -15.58 -4.58
C HIS A 19 -1.50 -14.71 -3.35
N LEU A 20 -0.58 -14.71 -2.40
CA LEU A 20 -0.63 -13.92 -1.18
C LEU A 20 0.53 -12.93 -1.16
N GLY A 21 0.25 -11.73 -0.67
CA GLY A 21 1.26 -10.72 -0.38
C GLY A 21 1.08 -10.14 1.01
N THR A 22 2.05 -9.33 1.43
CA THR A 22 1.95 -8.49 2.62
C THR A 22 2.20 -7.02 2.27
N ASP A 23 1.62 -6.11 3.03
CA ASP A 23 1.65 -4.68 2.72
C ASP A 23 1.66 -3.87 4.01
N ILE A 24 2.66 -3.00 4.16
CA ILE A 24 2.68 -1.94 5.17
C ILE A 24 2.71 -0.59 4.46
N GLY A 25 3.59 -0.42 3.46
CA GLY A 25 3.80 0.81 2.71
C GLY A 25 3.49 0.68 1.21
N GLY A 26 2.72 -0.33 0.78
CA GLY A 26 2.40 -0.53 -0.64
C GLY A 26 2.81 -1.89 -1.19
N SER A 27 3.34 -2.80 -0.37
CA SER A 27 4.00 -4.04 -0.86
C SER A 27 3.07 -5.09 -1.50
N ILE A 28 1.76 -4.96 -1.44
CA ILE A 28 0.78 -5.63 -2.31
C ILE A 28 0.43 -4.73 -3.49
N ARG A 29 0.07 -3.49 -3.20
CA ARG A 29 -0.54 -2.54 -4.14
C ARG A 29 0.42 -2.12 -5.24
N LEU A 30 1.65 -1.74 -4.89
CA LEU A 30 2.68 -1.34 -5.85
C LEU A 30 2.99 -2.45 -6.87
N PRO A 31 3.42 -3.66 -6.45
CA PRO A 31 3.71 -4.71 -7.40
C PRO A 31 2.46 -5.18 -8.17
N ALA A 32 1.26 -5.10 -7.58
CA ALA A 32 0.03 -5.40 -8.31
C ALA A 32 -0.19 -4.41 -9.46
N ALA A 33 -0.05 -3.11 -9.20
CA ALA A 33 -0.18 -2.07 -10.23
C ALA A 33 0.88 -2.24 -11.34
N TRP A 34 2.12 -2.54 -10.97
CA TRP A 34 3.22 -2.69 -11.92
C TRP A 34 3.15 -3.96 -12.77
N CYS A 35 2.48 -5.00 -12.29
CA CYS A 35 2.28 -6.26 -13.01
C CYS A 35 0.89 -6.39 -13.66
N GLY A 36 0.03 -5.38 -13.55
CA GLY A 36 -1.31 -5.40 -14.16
C GLY A 36 -2.25 -6.45 -13.57
N ILE A 37 -2.17 -6.68 -12.25
CA ILE A 37 -2.99 -7.63 -11.51
C ILE A 37 -3.81 -6.93 -10.42
N VAL A 38 -4.76 -7.65 -9.84
CA VAL A 38 -5.54 -7.21 -8.68
C VAL A 38 -4.77 -7.49 -7.41
N GLY A 39 -4.57 -6.47 -6.57
CA GLY A 39 -4.00 -6.59 -5.23
C GLY A 39 -4.90 -5.93 -4.20
N LEU A 40 -5.34 -6.69 -3.20
CA LEU A 40 -6.15 -6.15 -2.10
C LEU A 40 -5.34 -6.11 -0.80
N LYS A 41 -5.12 -4.90 -0.28
CA LYS A 41 -4.66 -4.69 1.09
C LYS A 41 -5.88 -4.47 1.99
N PRO A 42 -6.34 -5.46 2.73
CA PRO A 42 -7.46 -5.28 3.65
C PRO A 42 -7.09 -4.38 4.84
N SER A 43 -8.06 -4.06 5.67
CA SER A 43 -7.80 -3.39 6.95
C SER A 43 -6.84 -4.21 7.81
N LEU A 44 -6.02 -3.52 8.61
CA LEU A 44 -5.11 -4.18 9.55
C LEU A 44 -5.90 -5.12 10.48
N GLY A 45 -5.40 -6.34 10.63
CA GLY A 45 -6.03 -7.38 11.45
C GLY A 45 -7.23 -8.10 10.79
N ARG A 46 -7.63 -7.73 9.56
CA ARG A 46 -8.69 -8.47 8.84
C ARG A 46 -8.21 -9.84 8.38
N VAL A 47 -6.97 -9.95 7.97
CA VAL A 47 -6.26 -11.21 7.71
C VAL A 47 -5.22 -11.35 8.81
N PRO A 48 -5.33 -12.36 9.68
CA PRO A 48 -4.35 -12.60 10.75
C PRO A 48 -2.96 -12.91 10.19
N ILE A 49 -1.94 -12.50 10.91
CA ILE A 49 -0.52 -12.73 10.57
C ILE A 49 0.21 -13.30 11.79
N ASP A 50 0.94 -14.39 11.58
CA ASP A 50 1.78 -15.00 12.62
C ASP A 50 3.24 -15.07 12.13
N PRO A 51 4.21 -14.50 12.85
CA PRO A 51 4.03 -13.62 14.01
C PRO A 51 3.40 -12.27 13.63
N PRO A 52 2.61 -11.68 14.57
CA PRO A 52 1.99 -10.38 14.33
C PRO A 52 3.08 -9.31 14.18
N TYR A 53 2.84 -8.37 13.25
CA TYR A 53 3.77 -7.29 12.99
C TYR A 53 3.02 -5.98 12.78
N MET A 54 3.39 -4.96 13.57
CA MET A 54 2.68 -3.68 13.60
C MET A 54 2.58 -3.03 12.22
N GLY A 55 1.35 -2.74 11.80
CA GLY A 55 1.06 -2.09 10.52
C GLY A 55 1.05 -3.03 9.30
N ARG A 56 1.47 -4.30 9.44
CA ARG A 56 1.47 -5.25 8.32
C ARG A 56 0.07 -5.84 8.10
N ALA A 57 -0.45 -5.72 6.89
CA ALA A 57 -1.61 -6.44 6.43
C ALA A 57 -1.20 -7.52 5.44
N ALA A 58 -1.80 -8.71 5.50
CA ALA A 58 -1.72 -9.70 4.43
C ALA A 58 -2.96 -9.60 3.55
N GLY A 59 -2.86 -10.01 2.29
CA GLY A 59 -4.00 -9.96 1.40
C GLY A 59 -3.77 -10.63 0.05
N PRO A 60 -4.86 -10.85 -0.70
CA PRO A 60 -4.82 -11.55 -1.98
C PRO A 60 -4.16 -10.73 -3.08
N MET A 61 -3.49 -11.45 -3.97
CA MET A 61 -3.01 -11.00 -5.27
C MET A 61 -3.56 -11.98 -6.31
N THR A 62 -4.36 -11.49 -7.25
CA THR A 62 -5.15 -12.32 -8.17
C THR A 62 -5.29 -11.64 -9.53
N ARG A 63 -5.80 -12.35 -10.55
CA ARG A 63 -6.07 -11.76 -11.85
C ARG A 63 -7.45 -11.11 -11.96
N SER A 64 -8.35 -11.43 -11.03
CA SER A 64 -9.71 -10.87 -11.01
C SER A 64 -10.16 -10.49 -9.61
N VAL A 65 -11.10 -9.56 -9.51
CA VAL A 65 -11.72 -9.19 -8.23
C VAL A 65 -12.51 -10.35 -7.61
N PRO A 66 -13.26 -11.17 -8.36
CA PRO A 66 -13.90 -12.37 -7.81
C PRO A 66 -12.92 -13.34 -7.14
N ASP A 67 -11.75 -13.58 -7.76
CA ASP A 67 -10.73 -14.44 -7.15
C ASP A 67 -10.18 -13.85 -5.85
N ALA A 68 -9.99 -12.54 -5.79
CA ALA A 68 -9.59 -11.85 -4.56
C ALA A 68 -10.64 -12.03 -3.44
N ALA A 69 -11.91 -11.90 -3.77
CA ALA A 69 -13.00 -12.11 -2.84
C ALA A 69 -13.08 -13.57 -2.37
N LEU A 70 -12.91 -14.52 -3.27
CA LEU A 70 -12.86 -15.97 -2.94
C LEU A 70 -11.73 -16.25 -1.95
N LEU A 71 -10.54 -15.70 -2.21
CA LEU A 71 -9.41 -15.90 -1.31
C LEU A 71 -9.63 -15.22 0.06
N MET A 72 -10.30 -14.06 0.08
CA MET A 72 -10.65 -13.38 1.33
C MET A 72 -11.62 -14.17 2.21
N GLN A 73 -12.49 -15.00 1.66
CA GLN A 73 -13.37 -15.89 2.45
C GLN A 73 -12.56 -16.81 3.38
N VAL A 74 -11.40 -17.27 2.90
CA VAL A 74 -10.50 -18.13 3.66
C VAL A 74 -9.58 -17.30 4.57
N LEU A 75 -8.96 -16.27 4.02
CA LEU A 75 -7.93 -15.50 4.73
C LEU A 75 -8.47 -14.67 5.89
N SER A 76 -9.73 -14.23 5.84
CA SER A 76 -10.32 -13.37 6.87
C SER A 76 -10.87 -14.10 8.08
N GLN A 77 -10.59 -15.40 8.22
CA GLN A 77 -10.94 -16.14 9.43
C GLN A 77 -10.03 -15.68 10.59
N PRO A 78 -10.59 -15.47 11.79
CA PRO A 78 -9.80 -15.01 12.93
C PRO A 78 -8.82 -16.08 13.40
N ASP A 79 -7.66 -15.61 13.89
CA ASP A 79 -6.64 -16.47 14.47
C ASP A 79 -6.13 -15.84 15.78
N ALA A 80 -6.22 -16.56 16.89
CA ALA A 80 -5.84 -16.06 18.21
C ALA A 80 -4.32 -15.84 18.37
N ARG A 81 -3.49 -16.33 17.46
CA ARG A 81 -2.05 -16.09 17.47
C ARG A 81 -1.72 -14.63 17.09
N ASP A 82 -2.59 -13.97 16.32
CA ASP A 82 -2.45 -12.56 16.00
C ASP A 82 -3.24 -11.70 16.99
N CYS A 83 -2.52 -11.04 17.91
CA CYS A 83 -3.12 -10.13 18.89
C CYS A 83 -3.78 -8.88 18.27
N MET A 84 -3.54 -8.61 16.98
CA MET A 84 -4.18 -7.52 16.21
C MET A 84 -5.34 -8.01 15.36
N SER A 85 -5.68 -9.31 15.41
CA SER A 85 -6.80 -9.88 14.66
C SER A 85 -8.11 -9.18 15.02
N LEU A 86 -8.83 -8.71 14.00
CA LEU A 86 -10.15 -8.11 14.20
C LEU A 86 -11.15 -9.18 14.64
N PRO A 87 -12.15 -8.80 15.44
CA PRO A 87 -13.24 -9.70 15.80
C PRO A 87 -13.90 -10.33 14.57
N PRO A 88 -14.44 -11.55 14.69
CA PRO A 88 -15.21 -12.17 13.61
C PRO A 88 -16.30 -11.23 13.09
N GLN A 89 -16.40 -11.13 11.79
CA GLN A 89 -17.44 -10.36 11.14
C GLN A 89 -17.97 -11.16 9.95
N ALA A 90 -19.30 -11.26 9.88
CA ALA A 90 -19.96 -11.87 8.72
C ALA A 90 -19.88 -10.91 7.54
N ILE A 91 -18.87 -11.09 6.69
CA ILE A 91 -18.70 -10.33 5.45
C ILE A 91 -19.11 -11.23 4.29
N ASP A 92 -20.10 -10.77 3.53
CA ASP A 92 -20.49 -11.44 2.31
C ASP A 92 -19.55 -11.07 1.16
N TRP A 93 -18.49 -11.83 1.02
CA TRP A 93 -17.51 -11.66 -0.06
C TRP A 93 -18.10 -11.97 -1.44
N SER A 94 -19.26 -12.66 -1.54
CA SER A 94 -19.93 -12.96 -2.80
C SER A 94 -20.43 -11.71 -3.52
N LEU A 95 -20.55 -10.60 -2.80
CA LEU A 95 -20.93 -9.31 -3.39
C LEU A 95 -19.98 -8.84 -4.50
N ALA A 96 -18.74 -9.34 -4.54
CA ALA A 96 -17.78 -9.04 -5.61
C ALA A 96 -18.19 -9.61 -6.97
N TRP A 97 -19.08 -10.61 -7.01
CA TRP A 97 -19.61 -11.20 -8.25
C TRP A 97 -20.89 -10.52 -8.75
N ARG A 98 -21.55 -9.72 -7.91
CA ARG A 98 -22.81 -9.09 -8.27
C ARG A 98 -22.54 -7.91 -9.19
N GLN A 99 -23.05 -8.00 -10.41
CA GLN A 99 -22.94 -6.96 -11.44
C GLN A 99 -24.05 -5.90 -11.34
N ASP A 100 -25.03 -6.12 -10.48
CA ASP A 100 -26.24 -5.32 -10.34
C ASP A 100 -26.15 -4.18 -9.32
N LYS A 101 -24.97 -3.93 -8.76
CA LYS A 101 -24.78 -2.81 -7.82
C LYS A 101 -24.74 -1.49 -8.59
N PRO A 102 -25.75 -0.63 -8.38
CA PRO A 102 -25.73 0.68 -9.01
C PRO A 102 -24.59 1.51 -8.43
N LEU A 103 -23.77 2.10 -9.29
CA LEU A 103 -22.79 3.12 -8.89
C LEU A 103 -23.46 4.48 -8.69
N LYS A 104 -24.74 4.60 -9.07
CA LYS A 104 -25.52 5.84 -8.96
C LYS A 104 -25.57 6.35 -7.53
N GLY A 105 -25.09 7.58 -7.36
CA GLY A 105 -25.08 8.27 -6.07
C GLY A 105 -23.90 7.94 -5.16
N LEU A 106 -23.00 7.00 -5.54
CA LEU A 106 -21.75 6.80 -4.80
C LEU A 106 -20.87 8.04 -4.88
N ARG A 107 -20.39 8.52 -3.75
CA ARG A 107 -19.52 9.70 -3.63
C ARG A 107 -18.07 9.24 -3.63
N ILE A 108 -17.36 9.57 -4.69
CA ILE A 108 -15.98 9.12 -4.89
C ILE A 108 -15.05 10.33 -4.94
N GLY A 109 -14.09 10.39 -4.02
CA GLY A 109 -13.03 11.38 -4.05
C GLY A 109 -12.01 11.04 -5.14
N LEU A 110 -11.59 12.02 -5.93
CA LEU A 110 -10.52 11.89 -6.91
C LEU A 110 -9.28 12.63 -6.41
N LEU A 111 -8.27 11.88 -5.98
CA LEU A 111 -6.98 12.37 -5.52
C LEU A 111 -5.92 12.05 -6.58
N LEU A 112 -5.53 13.05 -7.37
CA LEU A 112 -4.57 12.86 -8.47
C LEU A 112 -3.11 12.97 -8.03
N GLU A 113 -2.86 13.59 -6.89
CA GLU A 113 -1.52 13.73 -6.32
C GLU A 113 -1.60 13.74 -4.79
N ALA A 114 -0.61 13.16 -4.14
CA ALA A 114 -0.58 13.09 -2.67
C ALA A 114 -0.23 14.43 -2.01
N GLY A 115 0.52 15.29 -2.68
CA GLY A 115 1.09 16.53 -2.19
C GLY A 115 2.61 16.52 -2.20
N CYS A 116 3.21 17.47 -1.48
CA CYS A 116 4.67 17.60 -1.33
C CYS A 116 5.42 17.90 -2.65
N GLY A 117 4.73 18.35 -3.69
CA GLY A 117 5.35 18.66 -4.99
C GLY A 117 5.89 17.43 -5.73
N LEU A 118 5.48 16.23 -5.35
CA LEU A 118 5.84 15.01 -6.06
C LEU A 118 5.03 14.92 -7.36
N PRO A 119 5.67 14.97 -8.53
CA PRO A 119 4.96 14.93 -9.80
C PRO A 119 4.40 13.52 -10.05
N VAL A 120 3.22 13.48 -10.66
CA VAL A 120 2.63 12.24 -11.18
C VAL A 120 2.82 12.24 -12.70
N GLU A 121 3.34 11.16 -13.26
CA GLU A 121 3.54 11.00 -14.69
C GLU A 121 2.22 11.22 -15.45
N PRO A 122 2.24 11.97 -16.58
CA PRO A 122 1.02 12.30 -17.31
C PRO A 122 0.17 11.09 -17.72
N ALA A 123 0.80 10.00 -18.13
CA ALA A 123 0.10 8.79 -18.52
C ALA A 123 -0.69 8.15 -17.35
N ILE A 124 -0.13 8.20 -16.15
CA ILE A 124 -0.80 7.70 -14.92
C ILE A 124 -1.98 8.60 -14.56
N ARG A 125 -1.77 9.92 -14.60
CA ARG A 125 -2.85 10.89 -14.36
C ARG A 125 -4.01 10.65 -15.30
N VAL A 126 -3.76 10.56 -16.61
CA VAL A 126 -4.79 10.30 -17.64
C VAL A 126 -5.54 8.99 -17.37
N ALA A 127 -4.83 7.93 -16.99
CA ALA A 127 -5.48 6.63 -16.67
C ALA A 127 -6.44 6.73 -15.48
N VAL A 128 -6.07 7.43 -14.42
CA VAL A 128 -6.91 7.61 -13.24
C VAL A 128 -8.10 8.55 -13.53
N GLU A 129 -7.89 9.62 -14.27
CA GLU A 129 -8.96 10.52 -14.72
C GLU A 129 -9.97 9.80 -15.61
N HIS A 130 -9.50 8.94 -16.54
CA HIS A 130 -10.37 8.12 -17.37
C HIS A 130 -11.19 7.13 -16.54
N ALA A 131 -10.58 6.47 -15.56
CA ALA A 131 -11.31 5.60 -14.64
C ALA A 131 -12.39 6.36 -13.87
N ALA A 132 -12.10 7.57 -13.39
CA ALA A 132 -13.09 8.42 -12.72
C ALA A 132 -14.24 8.82 -13.65
N GLN A 133 -13.95 9.13 -14.93
CA GLN A 133 -14.98 9.43 -15.94
C GLN A 133 -15.89 8.23 -16.22
N LEU A 134 -15.33 7.01 -16.29
CA LEU A 134 -16.13 5.79 -16.45
C LEU A 134 -17.09 5.58 -15.28
N LEU A 135 -16.62 5.80 -14.05
CA LEU A 135 -17.46 5.72 -12.85
C LEU A 135 -18.56 6.79 -12.85
N ALA A 136 -18.23 8.03 -13.24
CA ALA A 136 -19.19 9.11 -13.38
C ALA A 136 -20.25 8.77 -14.44
N GLY A 137 -19.86 8.19 -15.58
CA GLY A 137 -20.76 7.74 -16.63
C GLY A 137 -21.76 6.68 -16.17
N GLN A 138 -21.44 5.96 -15.09
CA GLN A 138 -22.35 5.00 -14.43
C GLN A 138 -23.13 5.59 -13.24
N GLY A 139 -23.06 6.92 -13.06
CA GLY A 139 -23.84 7.66 -12.08
C GLY A 139 -23.16 7.90 -10.73
N ALA A 140 -21.87 7.61 -10.58
CA ALA A 140 -21.12 8.02 -9.40
C ALA A 140 -20.87 9.54 -9.40
N ILE A 141 -20.77 10.11 -8.20
CA ILE A 141 -20.46 11.54 -7.99
C ILE A 141 -18.97 11.66 -7.70
N ILE A 142 -18.22 12.24 -8.64
CA ILE A 142 -16.78 12.42 -8.51
C ILE A 142 -16.49 13.78 -7.92
N THR A 143 -15.75 13.82 -6.81
CA THR A 143 -15.33 15.06 -6.14
C THR A 143 -13.80 15.16 -6.16
N PRO A 144 -13.22 16.14 -6.85
CA PRO A 144 -11.78 16.38 -6.78
C PRO A 144 -11.35 16.70 -5.34
N LEU A 145 -10.26 16.09 -4.90
CA LEU A 145 -9.68 16.32 -3.59
C LEU A 145 -8.36 17.09 -3.71
N ALA A 146 -8.19 18.06 -2.81
CA ALA A 146 -6.89 18.68 -2.61
C ALA A 146 -5.90 17.70 -1.98
N PRO A 147 -4.61 17.77 -2.32
CA PRO A 147 -3.56 17.03 -1.65
C PRO A 147 -3.57 17.30 -0.14
N PHE A 148 -3.40 16.28 0.68
CA PHE A 148 -3.38 16.40 2.14
C PHE A 148 -2.08 15.93 2.79
N MET A 149 -1.16 15.35 2.03
CA MET A 149 0.17 15.04 2.52
C MET A 149 1.01 16.32 2.60
N THR A 150 1.63 16.56 3.75
CA THR A 150 2.55 17.69 3.94
C THR A 150 4.00 17.21 3.96
N PRO A 151 4.99 18.10 3.72
CA PRO A 151 6.40 17.74 3.82
C PRO A 151 6.77 17.13 5.18
N GLU A 152 6.16 17.63 6.27
CA GLU A 152 6.42 17.15 7.63
C GLU A 152 5.88 15.72 7.82
N LEU A 153 4.69 15.41 7.31
CA LEU A 153 4.13 14.07 7.35
C LEU A 153 4.98 13.10 6.53
N LEU A 154 5.40 13.51 5.33
CA LEU A 154 6.25 12.70 4.47
C LEU A 154 7.61 12.42 5.12
N ALA A 155 8.28 13.46 5.67
CA ALA A 155 9.55 13.31 6.36
C ALA A 155 9.40 12.40 7.60
N GLY A 156 8.31 12.54 8.36
CA GLY A 156 8.05 11.67 9.51
C GLY A 156 7.89 10.21 9.12
N LEU A 157 7.15 9.93 8.05
CA LEU A 157 7.00 8.56 7.52
C LEU A 157 8.34 7.99 7.04
N ASP A 158 9.14 8.78 6.31
CA ASP A 158 10.46 8.35 5.83
C ASP A 158 11.40 8.05 7.01
N HIS A 159 11.45 8.90 8.02
CA HIS A 159 12.25 8.68 9.23
C HIS A 159 11.80 7.42 9.99
N PHE A 160 10.49 7.19 10.12
CA PHE A 160 9.98 5.96 10.71
C PHE A 160 10.47 4.71 9.96
N TRP A 161 10.41 4.74 8.63
CA TRP A 161 10.85 3.64 7.80
C TRP A 161 12.36 3.38 7.88
N ARG A 162 13.18 4.44 7.88
CA ARG A 162 14.64 4.34 8.01
C ARG A 162 15.01 3.71 9.34
N MET A 163 14.47 4.22 10.45
CA MET A 163 14.74 3.72 11.79
C MET A 163 14.35 2.25 11.93
N ARG A 164 13.15 1.88 11.47
CA ARG A 164 12.68 0.51 11.50
C ARG A 164 13.60 -0.41 10.69
N SER A 165 13.93 -0.01 9.45
CA SER A 165 14.80 -0.81 8.57
C SER A 165 16.20 -0.95 9.13
N MET A 166 16.75 0.07 9.79
CA MET A 166 18.03 -0.01 10.48
C MET A 166 18.00 -1.07 11.57
N LEU A 167 16.94 -1.09 12.41
CA LEU A 167 16.80 -2.10 13.46
C LEU A 167 16.65 -3.51 12.90
N ASP A 168 15.87 -3.67 11.82
CA ASP A 168 15.72 -4.97 11.14
C ASP A 168 17.08 -5.47 10.57
N ILE A 169 17.90 -4.56 9.99
CA ILE A 169 19.23 -4.89 9.46
C ILE A 169 20.20 -5.21 10.59
N ASP A 170 20.16 -4.44 11.69
CA ASP A 170 21.04 -4.68 12.85
C ASP A 170 20.78 -6.03 13.54
N ALA A 171 19.55 -6.55 13.44
CA ALA A 171 19.19 -7.86 13.95
C ALA A 171 19.69 -9.03 13.10
N LEU A 172 20.17 -8.79 11.88
CA LEU A 172 20.71 -9.82 11.00
C LEU A 172 22.09 -10.30 11.47
N CYS A 173 22.40 -11.56 11.19
CA CYS A 173 23.78 -12.06 11.34
C CYS A 173 24.74 -11.32 10.36
N PRO A 174 26.05 -11.31 10.62
CA PRO A 174 27.01 -10.57 9.80
C PRO A 174 26.95 -10.90 8.31
N GLU A 175 26.77 -12.16 7.97
CA GLU A 175 26.71 -12.66 6.58
C GLU A 175 25.46 -12.14 5.86
N ALA A 176 24.29 -12.23 6.52
CA ALA A 176 23.03 -11.72 5.97
C ALA A 176 23.07 -10.19 5.83
N ARG A 177 23.63 -9.47 6.83
CA ARG A 177 23.82 -8.02 6.77
C ARG A 177 24.71 -7.60 5.59
N ALA A 178 25.79 -8.34 5.33
CA ALA A 178 26.67 -8.09 4.19
C ALA A 178 25.97 -8.28 2.84
N SER A 179 24.93 -9.11 2.79
CA SER A 179 24.14 -9.39 1.58
C SER A 179 23.06 -8.34 1.28
N VAL A 180 22.77 -7.43 2.22
CA VAL A 180 21.83 -6.33 2.00
C VAL A 180 22.39 -5.38 0.94
N LEU A 181 21.57 -5.01 -0.02
CA LEU A 181 21.96 -4.06 -1.08
C LEU A 181 22.54 -2.78 -0.45
N PRO A 182 23.70 -2.28 -0.93
CA PRO A 182 24.34 -1.10 -0.36
C PRO A 182 23.40 0.10 -0.25
N VAL A 183 22.62 0.38 -1.30
CA VAL A 183 21.65 1.49 -1.32
C VAL A 183 20.62 1.39 -0.20
N ILE A 184 20.15 0.20 0.13
CA ILE A 184 19.19 -0.02 1.22
C ILE A 184 19.87 0.15 2.58
N ARG A 185 21.07 -0.38 2.72
CA ARG A 185 21.86 -0.25 3.96
C ARG A 185 22.19 1.22 4.26
N ASP A 186 22.67 1.95 3.27
CA ASP A 186 23.06 3.36 3.44
C ASP A 186 21.85 4.24 3.76
N TRP A 187 20.72 3.98 3.11
CA TRP A 187 19.45 4.63 3.41
C TRP A 187 19.00 4.36 4.85
N ALA A 188 19.01 3.12 5.31
CA ALA A 188 18.63 2.76 6.67
C ALA A 188 19.61 3.33 7.72
N GLU A 189 20.92 3.29 7.44
CA GLU A 189 21.98 3.76 8.33
C GLU A 189 21.86 5.27 8.64
N SER A 190 21.28 6.04 7.72
CA SER A 190 21.04 7.47 7.94
C SER A 190 20.14 7.78 9.15
N ALA A 191 19.43 6.79 9.68
CA ALA A 191 18.61 6.92 10.89
C ALA A 191 19.41 6.73 12.20
N ARG A 192 20.66 6.24 12.17
CA ARG A 192 21.39 5.83 13.36
C ARG A 192 21.60 6.95 14.38
N GLY A 193 21.65 8.19 13.94
CA GLY A 193 21.83 9.37 14.81
C GLY A 193 20.53 9.96 15.37
N MET A 194 19.38 9.37 15.10
CA MET A 194 18.09 9.92 15.55
C MET A 194 17.95 9.82 17.07
N SER A 195 17.52 10.92 17.69
CA SER A 195 17.19 10.93 19.11
C SER A 195 15.88 10.20 19.41
N GLY A 196 15.67 9.78 20.67
CA GLY A 196 14.39 9.19 21.08
C GLY A 196 13.17 10.06 20.77
N PRO A 197 13.20 11.39 21.04
CA PRO A 197 12.15 12.30 20.62
C PRO A 197 11.90 12.32 19.09
N ASP A 198 12.95 12.20 18.27
CA ASP A 198 12.79 12.17 16.80
C ASP A 198 12.09 10.90 16.34
N VAL A 199 12.49 9.75 16.89
CA VAL A 199 11.85 8.46 16.62
C VAL A 199 10.37 8.49 17.01
N PHE A 200 10.05 9.07 18.17
CA PHE A 200 8.66 9.17 18.63
C PHE A 200 7.84 10.11 17.73
N ARG A 201 8.42 11.23 17.29
CA ARG A 201 7.77 12.13 16.31
C ARG A 201 7.53 11.41 14.97
N ALA A 202 8.50 10.66 14.49
CA ALA A 202 8.38 9.87 13.27
C ALA A 202 7.26 8.82 13.37
N TYR A 203 7.16 8.14 14.50
CA TYR A 203 6.06 7.22 14.77
C TYR A 203 4.70 7.96 14.82
N ALA A 204 4.63 9.10 15.49
CA ALA A 204 3.41 9.90 15.57
C ALA A 204 2.92 10.40 14.20
N ALA A 205 3.82 10.62 13.23
CA ALA A 205 3.46 10.99 11.87
C ALA A 205 2.61 9.92 11.16
N THR A 206 2.76 8.64 11.51
CA THR A 206 1.90 7.56 10.99
C THR A 206 0.44 7.76 11.40
N HIS A 207 0.20 8.17 12.65
CA HIS A 207 -1.13 8.48 13.16
C HIS A 207 -1.68 9.78 12.57
N ALA A 208 -0.85 10.81 12.46
CA ALA A 208 -1.25 12.08 11.85
C ALA A 208 -1.66 11.90 10.38
N THR A 209 -0.93 11.07 9.62
CA THR A 209 -1.31 10.68 8.24
C THR A 209 -2.66 9.97 8.20
N ARG A 210 -2.93 9.07 9.14
CA ARG A 210 -4.23 8.40 9.26
C ARG A 210 -5.35 9.42 9.51
N VAL A 211 -5.13 10.37 10.43
CA VAL A 211 -6.11 11.43 10.73
C VAL A 211 -6.37 12.27 9.48
N ALA A 212 -5.33 12.74 8.79
CA ALA A 212 -5.46 13.53 7.58
C ALA A 212 -6.25 12.79 6.50
N THR A 213 -5.94 11.50 6.28
CA THR A 213 -6.66 10.65 5.32
C THR A 213 -8.14 10.49 5.71
N THR A 214 -8.41 10.23 7.00
CA THR A 214 -9.79 10.07 7.47
C THR A 214 -10.59 11.37 7.30
N GLN A 215 -9.99 12.52 7.58
CA GLN A 215 -10.62 13.82 7.37
C GLN A 215 -10.90 14.09 5.88
N ALA A 216 -9.95 13.78 5.00
CA ALA A 216 -10.15 13.92 3.56
C ALA A 216 -11.26 13.02 3.01
N MET A 217 -11.53 11.89 3.68
CA MET A 217 -12.59 10.94 3.31
C MET A 217 -13.96 11.26 3.88
N LEU A 218 -14.10 12.31 4.72
CA LEU A 218 -15.40 12.66 5.30
C LEU A 218 -16.43 12.96 4.21
N GLY A 219 -17.56 12.27 4.30
CA GLY A 219 -18.64 12.41 3.33
C GLY A 219 -18.44 11.67 2.00
N LEU A 220 -17.36 10.90 1.85
CA LEU A 220 -17.10 10.07 0.68
C LEU A 220 -17.31 8.59 1.01
N ASP A 221 -17.70 7.82 0.00
CA ASP A 221 -17.87 6.38 0.10
C ASP A 221 -16.58 5.66 -0.34
N TYR A 222 -15.86 6.24 -1.33
CA TYR A 222 -14.59 5.73 -1.86
C TYR A 222 -13.64 6.87 -2.21
N LEU A 223 -12.37 6.51 -2.43
CA LEU A 223 -11.34 7.38 -2.99
C LEU A 223 -10.64 6.64 -4.13
N ILE A 224 -10.46 7.30 -5.27
CA ILE A 224 -9.64 6.84 -6.38
C ILE A 224 -8.39 7.69 -6.49
N SER A 225 -7.25 7.05 -6.64
CA SER A 225 -5.94 7.71 -6.76
C SER A 225 -4.95 6.85 -7.53
N PRO A 226 -3.86 7.42 -8.05
CA PRO A 226 -2.71 6.63 -8.49
C PRO A 226 -2.19 5.73 -7.36
N VAL A 227 -1.80 4.51 -7.68
CA VAL A 227 -1.11 3.63 -6.74
C VAL A 227 0.36 4.04 -6.60
N SER A 228 0.96 4.50 -7.69
CA SER A 228 2.32 5.05 -7.76
C SER A 228 2.30 6.29 -8.65
N PRO A 229 3.10 7.31 -8.34
CA PRO A 229 3.24 8.47 -9.22
C PRO A 229 4.03 8.16 -10.50
N ASN A 230 4.80 7.07 -10.51
CA ASN A 230 5.70 6.69 -11.59
C ASN A 230 5.30 5.34 -12.19
N ALA A 231 5.60 5.17 -13.48
CA ALA A 231 5.61 3.86 -14.12
C ALA A 231 6.65 2.92 -13.47
N PRO A 232 6.57 1.60 -13.70
CA PRO A 232 7.55 0.66 -13.17
C PRO A 232 8.97 1.05 -13.55
N ALA A 233 9.87 1.09 -12.56
CA ALA A 233 11.30 1.25 -12.78
C ALA A 233 11.91 -0.06 -13.37
N PRO A 234 13.11 0.02 -13.97
CA PRO A 234 13.84 -1.18 -14.35
C PRO A 234 13.94 -2.17 -13.21
N ALA A 235 13.84 -3.48 -13.48
CA ALA A 235 13.79 -4.53 -12.47
C ALA A 235 15.05 -4.59 -11.59
N GLU A 236 16.16 -4.12 -12.10
CA GLU A 236 17.46 -4.06 -11.45
C GLU A 236 17.54 -2.92 -10.43
N TRP A 237 16.64 -1.94 -10.49
CA TRP A 237 16.66 -0.81 -9.59
C TRP A 237 15.87 -1.12 -8.31
N PRO A 238 16.43 -0.82 -7.13
CA PRO A 238 15.75 -1.02 -5.86
C PRO A 238 14.59 -0.03 -5.66
N SER A 239 14.68 1.14 -6.28
CA SER A 239 13.66 2.20 -6.22
C SER A 239 13.55 2.94 -7.56
N PRO A 240 12.48 3.69 -7.81
CA PRO A 240 12.34 4.49 -9.03
C PRO A 240 13.47 5.51 -9.24
N THR A 241 14.04 6.04 -8.18
CA THR A 241 15.16 7.01 -8.24
C THR A 241 16.52 6.36 -8.24
N ASN A 242 16.64 5.12 -7.77
CA ASN A 242 17.89 4.42 -7.49
C ASN A 242 18.84 5.26 -6.61
N ASP A 243 18.30 6.09 -5.73
CA ASP A 243 19.02 7.04 -4.88
C ASP A 243 18.59 6.87 -3.42
N PRO A 244 19.52 6.45 -2.52
CA PRO A 244 19.21 6.20 -1.11
C PRO A 244 18.83 7.49 -0.34
N LEU A 245 19.19 8.66 -0.85
CA LEU A 245 18.87 9.93 -0.20
C LEU A 245 17.43 10.41 -0.50
N ARG A 246 16.83 9.92 -1.57
CA ARG A 246 15.48 10.31 -2.00
C ARG A 246 14.37 9.40 -1.49
N GLY A 247 14.71 8.41 -0.65
CA GLY A 247 13.76 7.43 -0.15
C GLY A 247 13.53 6.26 -1.12
N LEU A 248 12.77 5.29 -0.66
CA LEU A 248 12.46 4.05 -1.39
C LEU A 248 11.02 4.05 -1.91
#